data_998fcf9804f1eab6cffe4fde27b78cbb
#
_entry.id   998fcf9804f1eab6cffe4fde27b78cbb
#
_cell.length_a   1.000
_cell.length_b   1.000
_cell.length_c   1.000
_cell.angle_alpha   90.00
_cell.angle_beta   90.00
_cell.angle_gamma   90.00
#
_symmetry.space_group_name_H-M   'P 1'
#
loop_
_entity.id
_entity.type
_entity.pdbx_description
1 polymer ?
#
loop_
_entity_poly.entity_id
_entity_poly.type
_entity_poly.pdbx_seq_one_letter_code
_entity_poly.pdbx_strand_id
1 'polypeptide(L)'
;MNKFKQSAFSRFFRFFPKLFTAGLMYSVPLAVFTGIFVLISYLTGFNNVIIWGLGLIPSFPFYAGLVMIIRKYAVEKQEPPLFKTFFTAVKDNLKRFLIHGVVLYMIIAFGMFAILYYYTLSQTDVVFGSVLTIYMIFVAILIVMMFYVPIMEITYELKLKDIYKNAFLLVFGKILRNLIALV
;
A
#
# COMPACT_ATOMS: atom_id res chain seq x y z
N MET A 1 -3.66 42.03 12.79
CA MET A 1 -4.67 41.01 12.45
C MET A 1 -4.22 39.65 13.00
N ASN A 2 -4.83 39.19 14.10
CA ASN A 2 -4.47 37.93 14.77
C ASN A 2 -4.74 36.74 13.84
N LYS A 3 -3.69 36.07 13.38
CA LYS A 3 -3.80 34.73 12.81
C LYS A 3 -4.21 33.79 13.95
N PHE A 4 -5.50 33.57 14.12
CA PHE A 4 -6.01 32.53 15.01
C PHE A 4 -5.26 31.24 14.70
N LYS A 5 -4.56 30.67 15.68
CA LYS A 5 -4.04 29.31 15.63
C LYS A 5 -5.24 28.40 15.40
N GLN A 6 -5.49 28.03 14.14
CA GLN A 6 -6.54 27.06 13.84
C GLN A 6 -6.22 25.78 14.64
N SER A 7 -7.17 25.33 15.46
CA SER A 7 -7.00 24.12 16.24
C SER A 7 -6.73 22.93 15.30
N ALA A 8 -6.00 21.91 15.75
CA ALA A 8 -5.75 20.70 14.97
C ALA A 8 -7.07 20.08 14.46
N PHE A 9 -8.13 20.20 15.26
CA PHE A 9 -9.47 19.75 14.95
C PHE A 9 -10.10 20.49 13.74
N SER A 10 -10.07 21.83 13.70
CA SER A 10 -10.62 22.60 12.58
C SER A 10 -9.87 22.35 11.27
N ARG A 11 -8.55 22.09 11.34
CA ARG A 11 -7.74 21.69 10.18
C ARG A 11 -8.12 20.30 9.69
N PHE A 12 -8.36 19.35 10.58
CA PHE A 12 -8.81 18.01 10.22
C PHE A 12 -10.10 18.07 9.42
N PHE A 13 -11.15 18.75 9.92
CA PHE A 13 -12.43 18.86 9.21
C PHE A 13 -12.32 19.60 7.87
N ARG A 14 -11.40 20.52 7.73
CA ARG A 14 -11.16 21.20 6.45
C ARG A 14 -10.53 20.28 5.39
N PHE A 15 -9.62 19.38 5.80
CA PHE A 15 -8.94 18.49 4.86
C PHE A 15 -9.63 17.14 4.69
N PHE A 16 -10.41 16.72 5.66
CA PHE A 16 -11.08 15.42 5.65
C PHE A 16 -11.88 15.14 4.36
N PRO A 17 -12.75 16.04 3.87
CA PRO A 17 -13.48 15.78 2.62
C PRO A 17 -12.56 15.57 1.43
N LYS A 18 -11.45 16.30 1.35
CA LYS A 18 -10.48 16.20 0.27
C LYS A 18 -9.68 14.89 0.34
N LEU A 19 -9.27 14.48 1.54
CA LEU A 19 -8.61 13.19 1.77
C LEU A 19 -9.56 12.03 1.51
N PHE A 20 -10.82 12.15 1.93
CA PHE A 20 -11.85 11.15 1.65
C PHE A 20 -12.09 11.01 0.14
N THR A 21 -12.23 12.13 -0.60
CA THR A 21 -12.37 12.10 -2.06
C THR A 21 -11.15 11.46 -2.72
N ALA A 22 -9.93 11.78 -2.29
CA ALA A 22 -8.71 11.15 -2.81
C ALA A 22 -8.69 9.64 -2.52
N GLY A 23 -9.17 9.22 -1.34
CA GLY A 23 -9.37 7.82 -0.99
C GLY A 23 -10.33 7.13 -1.95
N LEU A 24 -11.48 7.73 -2.28
CA LEU A 24 -12.42 7.20 -3.27
C LEU A 24 -11.79 7.11 -4.66
N MET A 25 -11.03 8.13 -5.08
CA MET A 25 -10.33 8.13 -6.37
C MET A 25 -9.31 6.99 -6.50
N TYR A 26 -8.78 6.47 -5.40
CA TYR A 26 -7.96 5.27 -5.36
C TYR A 26 -8.80 3.99 -5.27
N SER A 27 -9.81 3.97 -4.38
CA SER A 27 -10.60 2.76 -4.08
C SER A 27 -11.44 2.31 -5.27
N VAL A 28 -11.96 3.25 -6.08
CA VAL A 28 -12.76 2.91 -7.28
C VAL A 28 -11.92 2.14 -8.32
N PRO A 29 -10.75 2.61 -8.78
CA PRO A 29 -9.89 1.81 -9.64
C PRO A 29 -9.49 0.45 -9.03
N LEU A 30 -9.18 0.41 -7.74
CA LEU A 30 -8.87 -0.83 -7.04
C LEU A 30 -10.03 -1.83 -7.12
N ALA A 31 -11.25 -1.39 -6.82
CA ALA A 31 -12.43 -2.24 -6.89
C ALA A 31 -12.74 -2.70 -8.32
N VAL A 32 -12.61 -1.81 -9.32
CA VAL A 32 -12.84 -2.13 -10.73
C VAL A 32 -11.84 -3.17 -11.22
N PHE A 33 -10.54 -2.95 -11.05
CA PHE A 33 -9.52 -3.89 -11.51
C PHE A 33 -9.59 -5.22 -10.76
N THR A 34 -9.78 -5.22 -9.45
CA THR A 34 -9.98 -6.45 -8.68
C THR A 34 -11.24 -7.17 -9.14
N GLY A 35 -12.35 -6.46 -9.34
CA GLY A 35 -13.61 -7.01 -9.84
C GLY A 35 -13.48 -7.68 -11.21
N ILE A 36 -12.69 -7.11 -12.13
CA ILE A 36 -12.39 -7.73 -13.43
C ILE A 36 -11.70 -9.09 -13.24
N PHE A 37 -10.68 -9.18 -12.39
CA PHE A 37 -9.98 -10.45 -12.14
C PHE A 37 -10.82 -11.45 -11.36
N VAL A 38 -11.70 -11.00 -10.47
CA VAL A 38 -12.71 -11.86 -9.83
C VAL A 38 -13.65 -12.46 -10.88
N LEU A 39 -14.14 -11.64 -11.81
CA LEU A 39 -15.01 -12.09 -12.89
C LEU A 39 -14.30 -13.10 -13.82
N ILE A 40 -13.07 -12.80 -14.22
CA ILE A 40 -12.25 -13.72 -15.02
C ILE A 40 -12.05 -15.05 -14.27
N SER A 41 -11.73 -15.01 -12.99
CA SER A 41 -11.56 -16.17 -12.12
C SER A 41 -12.83 -17.02 -12.07
N TYR A 42 -13.99 -16.40 -11.94
CA TYR A 42 -15.28 -17.07 -11.95
C TYR A 42 -15.59 -17.71 -13.29
N LEU A 43 -15.40 -16.99 -14.40
CA LEU A 43 -15.69 -17.48 -15.77
C LEU A 43 -14.76 -18.62 -16.21
N THR A 44 -13.54 -18.64 -15.74
CA THR A 44 -12.55 -19.68 -16.08
C THR A 44 -12.58 -20.90 -15.15
N GLY A 45 -13.36 -20.84 -14.07
CA GLY A 45 -13.39 -21.88 -13.04
C GLY A 45 -12.16 -21.89 -12.09
N PHE A 46 -11.17 -21.03 -12.33
CA PHE A 46 -9.99 -20.89 -11.46
C PHE A 46 -10.28 -19.93 -10.30
N ASN A 47 -11.17 -20.32 -9.39
CA ASN A 47 -11.56 -19.47 -8.27
C ASN A 47 -10.45 -19.43 -7.19
N ASN A 48 -9.52 -18.48 -7.35
CA ASN A 48 -8.37 -18.34 -6.48
C ASN A 48 -8.11 -16.86 -6.16
N VAL A 49 -7.94 -16.56 -4.87
CA VAL A 49 -7.65 -15.22 -4.35
C VAL A 49 -6.34 -14.62 -4.91
N ILE A 50 -5.38 -15.45 -5.31
CA ILE A 50 -4.14 -15.00 -5.97
C ILE A 50 -4.48 -14.35 -7.32
N ILE A 51 -5.42 -14.92 -8.10
CA ILE A 51 -5.86 -14.31 -9.36
C ILE A 51 -6.56 -12.98 -9.10
N TRP A 52 -7.39 -12.88 -8.05
CA TRP A 52 -8.03 -11.62 -7.68
C TRP A 52 -7.02 -10.52 -7.34
N GLY A 53 -5.92 -10.90 -6.70
CA GLY A 53 -4.82 -10.01 -6.34
C GLY A 53 -4.11 -9.37 -7.54
N LEU A 54 -4.23 -9.93 -8.76
CA LEU A 54 -3.68 -9.29 -9.97
C LEU A 54 -4.23 -7.89 -10.22
N GLY A 55 -5.45 -7.60 -9.71
CA GLY A 55 -6.05 -6.27 -9.77
C GLY A 55 -5.28 -5.18 -9.01
N LEU A 56 -4.42 -5.57 -8.06
CA LEU A 56 -3.54 -4.64 -7.34
C LEU A 56 -2.54 -3.97 -8.29
N ILE A 57 -2.03 -4.70 -9.29
CA ILE A 57 -0.98 -4.20 -10.19
C ILE A 57 -1.46 -2.94 -10.94
N PRO A 58 -2.55 -2.99 -11.74
CA PRO A 58 -3.02 -1.82 -12.49
C PRO A 58 -3.65 -0.75 -11.59
N SER A 59 -4.08 -1.06 -10.37
CA SER A 59 -4.61 -0.06 -9.43
C SER A 59 -3.53 0.72 -8.69
N PHE A 60 -2.32 0.18 -8.56
CA PHE A 60 -1.27 0.76 -7.74
C PHE A 60 -0.80 2.16 -8.19
N PRO A 61 -0.76 2.52 -9.48
CA PRO A 61 -0.49 3.91 -9.91
C PRO A 61 -1.44 4.94 -9.30
N PHE A 62 -2.70 4.60 -9.06
CA PHE A 62 -3.65 5.52 -8.41
C PHE A 62 -3.31 5.76 -6.93
N TYR A 63 -2.56 4.85 -6.31
CA TYR A 63 -2.01 5.04 -4.97
C TYR A 63 -0.98 6.19 -4.94
N ALA A 64 -0.24 6.44 -6.04
CA ALA A 64 0.63 7.62 -6.16
C ALA A 64 -0.17 8.93 -6.01
N GLY A 65 -1.35 9.00 -6.64
CA GLY A 65 -2.26 10.14 -6.50
C GLY A 65 -2.70 10.36 -5.05
N LEU A 66 -3.10 9.28 -4.36
CA LEU A 66 -3.50 9.34 -2.96
C LEU A 66 -2.36 9.83 -2.05
N VAL A 67 -1.16 9.23 -2.19
CA VAL A 67 0.02 9.62 -1.39
C VAL A 67 0.41 11.08 -1.65
N MET A 68 0.37 11.55 -2.90
CA MET A 68 0.64 12.94 -3.27
C MET A 68 -0.36 13.90 -2.60
N ILE A 69 -1.64 13.58 -2.61
CA ILE A 69 -2.67 14.41 -1.96
C ILE A 69 -2.45 14.46 -0.44
N ILE A 70 -2.20 13.31 0.20
CA ILE A 70 -1.89 13.27 1.64
C ILE A 70 -0.67 14.14 1.93
N ARG A 71 0.40 14.03 1.16
CA ARG A 71 1.61 14.85 1.32
C ARG A 71 1.29 16.34 1.22
N LYS A 72 0.61 16.77 0.15
CA LYS A 72 0.29 18.18 -0.10
C LYS A 72 -0.58 18.78 0.99
N TYR A 73 -1.67 18.12 1.36
CA TYR A 73 -2.63 18.66 2.32
C TYR A 73 -2.21 18.47 3.78
N ALA A 74 -1.74 17.27 4.15
CA ALA A 74 -1.45 16.96 5.56
C ALA A 74 -0.05 17.42 6.00
N VAL A 75 0.97 17.26 5.13
CA VAL A 75 2.37 17.55 5.47
C VAL A 75 2.77 18.95 5.05
N GLU A 76 2.62 19.29 3.76
CA GLU A 76 3.04 20.58 3.21
C GLU A 76 2.02 21.70 3.50
N LYS A 77 0.80 21.36 3.94
CA LYS A 77 -0.31 22.30 4.24
C LYS A 77 -0.65 23.21 3.05
N GLN A 78 -0.51 22.68 1.83
CA GLN A 78 -0.90 23.31 0.59
C GLN A 78 -2.29 22.84 0.18
N GLU A 79 -3.00 23.64 -0.63
CA GLU A 79 -4.34 23.30 -1.13
C GLU A 79 -4.38 23.37 -2.67
N PRO A 80 -3.64 22.51 -3.36
CA PRO A 80 -3.67 22.48 -4.82
C PRO A 80 -5.02 21.92 -5.33
N PRO A 81 -5.36 22.13 -6.61
CA PRO A 81 -6.53 21.51 -7.23
C PRO A 81 -6.46 19.99 -7.14
N LEU A 82 -7.41 19.38 -6.41
CA LEU A 82 -7.38 17.97 -6.03
C LEU A 82 -7.26 17.03 -7.24
N PHE A 83 -8.21 17.11 -8.19
CA PHE A 83 -8.25 16.20 -9.34
C PHE A 83 -6.99 16.34 -10.22
N LYS A 84 -6.59 17.57 -10.55
CA LYS A 84 -5.39 17.82 -11.35
C LYS A 84 -4.15 17.24 -10.68
N THR A 85 -3.95 17.52 -9.39
CA THR A 85 -2.78 17.04 -8.63
C THR A 85 -2.77 15.52 -8.55
N PHE A 86 -3.94 14.90 -8.28
CA PHE A 86 -4.07 13.44 -8.21
C PHE A 86 -3.66 12.78 -9.53
N PHE A 87 -4.30 13.15 -10.64
CA PHE A 87 -4.03 12.50 -11.93
C PHE A 87 -2.65 12.86 -12.51
N THR A 88 -2.12 14.03 -12.23
CA THR A 88 -0.72 14.35 -12.57
C THR A 88 0.23 13.41 -11.83
N ALA A 89 0.04 13.19 -10.53
CA ALA A 89 0.87 12.26 -9.77
C ALA A 89 0.76 10.82 -10.28
N VAL A 90 -0.45 10.37 -10.64
CA VAL A 90 -0.66 9.05 -11.28
C VAL A 90 0.14 8.92 -12.57
N LYS A 91 0.04 9.92 -13.47
CA LYS A 91 0.72 9.92 -14.77
C LYS A 91 2.24 9.94 -14.63
N ASP A 92 2.76 10.84 -13.79
CA ASP A 92 4.21 11.06 -13.64
C ASP A 92 4.90 9.86 -12.97
N ASN A 93 4.19 9.12 -12.12
CA ASN A 93 4.73 7.98 -11.39
C ASN A 93 4.23 6.62 -11.90
N LEU A 94 3.50 6.56 -13.02
CA LEU A 94 2.82 5.37 -13.53
C LEU A 94 3.75 4.15 -13.57
N LYS A 95 4.89 4.24 -14.25
CA LYS A 95 5.82 3.13 -14.44
C LYS A 95 6.40 2.62 -13.10
N ARG A 96 6.79 3.53 -12.23
CA ARG A 96 7.40 3.17 -10.94
C ARG A 96 6.39 2.52 -10.01
N PHE A 97 5.19 3.07 -9.94
CA PHE A 97 4.12 2.48 -9.13
C PHE A 97 3.59 1.16 -9.70
N LEU A 98 3.60 0.93 -11.00
CA LEU A 98 3.34 -0.40 -11.56
C LEU A 98 4.37 -1.42 -11.06
N ILE A 99 5.67 -1.07 -11.02
CA ILE A 99 6.72 -1.94 -10.47
C ILE A 99 6.45 -2.25 -8.99
N HIS A 100 6.09 -1.22 -8.18
CA HIS A 100 5.75 -1.43 -6.78
C HIS A 100 4.49 -2.31 -6.61
N GLY A 101 3.50 -2.17 -7.50
CA GLY A 101 2.31 -3.02 -7.54
C GLY A 101 2.65 -4.48 -7.83
N VAL A 102 3.54 -4.73 -8.79
CA VAL A 102 4.05 -6.08 -9.08
C VAL A 102 4.78 -6.66 -7.87
N VAL A 103 5.67 -5.90 -7.25
CA VAL A 103 6.42 -6.36 -6.06
C VAL A 103 5.47 -6.68 -4.91
N LEU A 104 4.50 -5.82 -4.61
CA LEU A 104 3.49 -6.07 -3.58
C LEU A 104 2.67 -7.33 -3.89
N TYR A 105 2.21 -7.47 -5.13
CA TYR A 105 1.48 -8.66 -5.57
C TYR A 105 2.29 -9.93 -5.37
N MET A 106 3.57 -9.93 -5.76
CA MET A 106 4.46 -11.09 -5.60
C MET A 106 4.66 -11.44 -4.11
N ILE A 107 4.84 -10.44 -3.24
CA ILE A 107 4.94 -10.66 -1.78
C ILE A 107 3.66 -11.34 -1.26
N ILE A 108 2.49 -10.86 -1.66
CA ILE A 108 1.20 -11.42 -1.24
C ILE A 108 1.02 -12.83 -1.82
N ALA A 109 1.24 -13.03 -3.12
CA ALA A 109 1.00 -14.31 -3.79
C ALA A 109 1.92 -15.41 -3.26
N PHE A 110 3.24 -15.17 -3.20
CA PHE A 110 4.18 -16.12 -2.62
C PHE A 110 3.99 -16.28 -1.12
N GLY A 111 3.65 -15.18 -0.42
CA GLY A 111 3.33 -15.19 0.99
C GLY A 111 2.18 -16.13 1.30
N MET A 112 1.06 -15.99 0.60
CA MET A 112 -0.12 -16.85 0.77
C MET A 112 0.18 -18.29 0.41
N PHE A 113 0.86 -18.53 -0.73
CA PHE A 113 1.22 -19.90 -1.14
C PHE A 113 2.05 -20.61 -0.07
N ALA A 114 3.09 -19.97 0.44
CA ALA A 114 3.96 -20.59 1.45
C ALA A 114 3.25 -20.74 2.80
N ILE A 115 2.40 -19.77 3.22
CA ILE A 115 1.59 -19.89 4.43
C ILE A 115 0.68 -21.12 4.34
N LEU A 116 -0.06 -21.29 3.24
CA LEU A 116 -0.94 -22.44 3.04
C LEU A 116 -0.17 -23.76 3.02
N TYR A 117 0.98 -23.80 2.34
CA TYR A 117 1.84 -24.97 2.28
C TYR A 117 2.35 -25.39 3.67
N TYR A 118 2.98 -24.48 4.40
CA TYR A 118 3.48 -24.78 5.75
C TYR A 118 2.37 -25.02 6.77
N TYR A 119 1.22 -24.39 6.61
CA TYR A 119 0.04 -24.69 7.44
C TYR A 119 -0.39 -26.16 7.25
N THR A 120 -0.47 -26.66 6.02
CA THR A 120 -0.81 -28.07 5.77
C THR A 120 0.22 -29.01 6.38
N LEU A 121 1.51 -28.74 6.25
CA LEU A 121 2.57 -29.55 6.83
C LEU A 121 2.57 -29.51 8.37
N SER A 122 2.19 -28.40 8.96
CA SER A 122 2.13 -28.24 10.43
C SER A 122 1.08 -29.14 11.10
N GLN A 123 0.12 -29.65 10.32
CA GLN A 123 -0.85 -30.63 10.81
C GLN A 123 -0.22 -32.02 11.01
N THR A 124 0.94 -32.28 10.40
CA THR A 124 1.65 -33.57 10.46
C THR A 124 2.86 -33.54 11.40
N ASP A 125 3.53 -32.38 11.52
CA ASP A 125 4.73 -32.21 12.34
C ASP A 125 4.81 -30.78 12.91
N VAL A 126 5.02 -30.69 14.23
CA VAL A 126 5.13 -29.44 15.00
C VAL A 126 6.30 -28.56 14.52
N VAL A 127 7.36 -29.12 13.97
CA VAL A 127 8.50 -28.37 13.44
C VAL A 127 8.03 -27.41 12.35
N PHE A 128 7.13 -27.84 11.46
CA PHE A 128 6.59 -26.97 10.40
C PHE A 128 5.71 -25.84 10.95
N GLY A 129 5.10 -25.99 12.13
CA GLY A 129 4.40 -24.90 12.83
C GLY A 129 5.34 -23.77 13.24
N SER A 130 6.56 -24.10 13.68
CA SER A 130 7.58 -23.10 13.99
C SER A 130 8.05 -22.37 12.73
N VAL A 131 8.28 -23.10 11.63
CA VAL A 131 8.64 -22.51 10.33
C VAL A 131 7.54 -21.58 9.84
N LEU A 132 6.28 -21.99 9.92
CA LEU A 132 5.12 -21.16 9.56
C LEU A 132 5.12 -19.84 10.34
N THR A 133 5.33 -19.89 11.66
CA THR A 133 5.33 -18.71 12.51
C THR A 133 6.43 -17.71 12.08
N ILE A 134 7.66 -18.19 11.86
CA ILE A 134 8.77 -17.35 11.40
C ILE A 134 8.44 -16.74 10.05
N TYR A 135 7.88 -17.53 9.14
CA TYR A 135 7.51 -17.07 7.81
C TYR A 135 6.41 -16.01 7.83
N MET A 136 5.38 -16.17 8.67
CA MET A 136 4.32 -15.17 8.84
C MET A 136 4.89 -13.82 9.34
N ILE A 137 5.82 -13.86 10.30
CA ILE A 137 6.51 -12.66 10.78
C ILE A 137 7.29 -11.99 9.63
N PHE A 138 8.01 -12.78 8.83
CA PHE A 138 8.77 -12.25 7.69
C PHE A 138 7.86 -11.58 6.65
N VAL A 139 6.75 -12.22 6.27
CA VAL A 139 5.76 -11.65 5.34
C VAL A 139 5.15 -10.37 5.90
N ALA A 140 4.81 -10.34 7.20
CA ALA A 140 4.30 -9.14 7.86
C ALA A 140 5.30 -7.97 7.77
N ILE A 141 6.59 -8.22 7.99
CA ILE A 141 7.67 -7.23 7.84
C ILE A 141 7.71 -6.69 6.40
N LEU A 142 7.63 -7.56 5.39
CA LEU A 142 7.62 -7.13 3.99
C LEU A 142 6.38 -6.29 3.64
N ILE A 143 5.21 -6.65 4.16
CA ILE A 143 3.98 -5.86 3.97
C ILE A 143 4.13 -4.47 4.60
N VAL A 144 4.63 -4.38 5.84
CA VAL A 144 4.87 -3.09 6.51
C VAL A 144 5.88 -2.25 5.71
N MET A 145 6.93 -2.87 5.16
CA MET A 145 7.89 -2.18 4.30
C MET A 145 7.19 -1.55 3.08
N MET A 146 6.23 -2.24 2.49
CA MET A 146 5.50 -1.75 1.32
C MET A 146 4.60 -0.52 1.60
N PHE A 147 4.29 -0.18 2.86
CA PHE A 147 3.67 1.09 3.19
C PHE A 147 4.65 2.28 3.12
N TYR A 148 5.93 2.05 3.41
CA TYR A 148 6.97 3.10 3.32
C TYR A 148 7.39 3.39 1.88
N VAL A 149 7.42 2.37 1.01
CA VAL A 149 7.90 2.49 -0.37
C VAL A 149 7.21 3.60 -1.15
N PRO A 150 5.85 3.68 -1.25
CA PRO A 150 5.16 4.73 -1.99
C PRO A 150 5.38 6.13 -1.42
N ILE A 151 5.49 6.23 -0.09
CA ILE A 151 5.75 7.50 0.58
C ILE A 151 7.15 8.02 0.20
N MET A 152 8.13 7.12 0.20
CA MET A 152 9.51 7.47 -0.16
C MET A 152 9.64 7.82 -1.64
N GLU A 153 8.94 7.09 -2.52
CA GLU A 153 8.91 7.33 -3.96
C GLU A 153 8.40 8.74 -4.29
N ILE A 154 7.30 9.15 -3.64
CA ILE A 154 6.69 10.47 -3.85
C ILE A 154 7.51 11.59 -3.17
N THR A 155 8.25 11.28 -2.11
CA THR A 155 8.91 12.29 -1.28
C THR A 155 10.35 12.56 -1.72
N TYR A 156 11.05 11.54 -2.21
CA TYR A 156 12.48 11.58 -2.49
C TYR A 156 12.78 11.12 -3.91
N GLU A 157 13.71 11.80 -4.59
CA GLU A 157 14.21 11.41 -5.90
C GLU A 157 15.32 10.34 -5.75
N LEU A 158 14.94 9.14 -5.33
CA LEU A 158 15.85 8.03 -5.10
C LEU A 158 15.75 6.97 -6.22
N LYS A 159 16.84 6.18 -6.37
CA LYS A 159 16.79 4.97 -7.20
C LYS A 159 15.91 3.92 -6.51
N LEU A 160 15.24 3.08 -7.29
CA LEU A 160 14.37 2.01 -6.76
C LEU A 160 15.06 1.17 -5.68
N LYS A 161 16.31 0.75 -5.92
CA LYS A 161 17.09 -0.03 -4.94
C LYS A 161 17.23 0.68 -3.60
N ASP A 162 17.47 1.99 -3.62
CA ASP A 162 17.67 2.79 -2.39
C ASP A 162 16.35 3.00 -1.65
N ILE A 163 15.23 3.11 -2.37
CA ILE A 163 13.88 3.18 -1.78
C ILE A 163 13.59 1.90 -0.98
N TYR A 164 13.75 0.72 -1.59
CA TYR A 164 13.51 -0.54 -0.90
C TYR A 164 14.47 -0.76 0.28
N LYS A 165 15.76 -0.45 0.10
CA LYS A 165 16.75 -0.52 1.19
C LYS A 165 16.37 0.37 2.36
N ASN A 166 16.02 1.63 2.10
CA ASN A 166 15.65 2.58 3.14
C ASN A 166 14.30 2.24 3.78
N ALA A 167 13.31 1.77 2.99
CA ALA A 167 12.04 1.29 3.52
C ALA A 167 12.25 0.12 4.49
N PHE A 168 13.10 -0.85 4.13
CA PHE A 168 13.49 -1.95 5.01
C PHE A 168 14.13 -1.44 6.32
N LEU A 169 15.11 -0.55 6.23
CA LEU A 169 15.75 0.05 7.42
C LEU A 169 14.75 0.80 8.31
N LEU A 170 13.75 1.48 7.73
CA LEU A 170 12.73 2.19 8.49
C LEU A 170 11.82 1.24 9.27
N VAL A 171 11.52 0.06 8.73
CA VAL A 171 10.71 -0.94 9.46
C VAL A 171 11.41 -1.33 10.75
N PHE A 172 12.71 -1.65 10.70
CA PHE A 172 13.49 -2.04 11.89
C PHE A 172 13.78 -0.86 12.81
N GLY A 173 14.16 0.30 12.26
CA GLY A 173 14.47 1.49 13.05
C GLY A 173 13.27 2.08 13.81
N LYS A 174 12.05 1.74 13.41
CA LYS A 174 10.80 2.24 14.04
C LYS A 174 9.86 1.11 14.47
N ILE A 175 10.40 -0.07 14.76
CA ILE A 175 9.58 -1.27 15.03
C ILE A 175 8.53 -1.05 16.13
N LEU A 176 8.92 -0.42 17.24
CA LEU A 176 7.99 -0.12 18.34
C LEU A 176 6.87 0.85 17.90
N ARG A 177 7.20 1.87 17.11
CA ARG A 177 6.22 2.83 16.60
C ARG A 177 5.30 2.20 15.56
N ASN A 178 5.82 1.29 14.74
CA ASN A 178 5.04 0.55 13.75
C ASN A 178 4.06 -0.42 14.44
N LEU A 179 4.49 -1.11 15.50
CA LEU A 179 3.61 -1.98 16.28
C LEU A 179 2.46 -1.22 16.94
N ILE A 180 2.72 -0.04 17.52
CA ILE A 180 1.68 0.83 18.11
C ILE A 180 0.68 1.33 17.05
N ALA A 181 1.12 1.54 15.81
CA ALA A 181 0.24 2.00 14.73
C ALA A 181 -0.64 0.90 14.13
N LEU A 182 -0.35 -0.38 14.42
CA LEU A 182 -1.11 -1.54 13.93
C LEU A 182 -2.19 -2.01 14.93
N VAL A 183 -2.16 -1.50 16.17
CA VAL A 183 -3.15 -1.74 17.23
C VAL A 183 -4.13 -0.57 17.31
#